data_5cc57e89e9a45c93d7b6402628f5c9b7
#
_entry.id   5cc57e89e9a45c93d7b6402628f5c9b7
#
_cell.length_a   1.000
_cell.length_b   1.000
_cell.length_c   1.000
_cell.angle_alpha   90.00
_cell.angle_beta   90.00
_cell.angle_gamma   90.00
#
_symmetry.space_group_name_H-M   'P 1'
#
loop_
_entity.id
_entity.type
_entity.pdbx_description
1 polymer ?
#
loop_
_entity_poly.entity_id
_entity_poly.type
_entity_poly.pdbx_seq_one_letter_code
_entity_poly.pdbx_strand_id
1 'polypeptide(L)'
;IWEETRKRVWERDGGLCQYPLGKHLVTLEECHIDHIVSGKNGTNDMVNLRTLCRYHHVLRADLRHRGMIASALRDGVIPPNWRELVWE
;
A
#
# COMPACT_ATOMS: atom_id res chain seq x y z
N ILE A 1 -12.78 -14.31 2.32
CA ILE A 1 -12.62 -14.07 0.88
C ILE A 1 -11.60 -12.97 0.61
N TRP A 2 -11.68 -11.85 1.35
CA TRP A 2 -10.67 -10.80 1.23
C TRP A 2 -9.27 -11.33 1.58
N GLU A 3 -9.15 -12.17 2.59
CA GLU A 3 -7.87 -12.75 2.98
C GLU A 3 -7.29 -13.64 1.88
N GLU A 4 -8.13 -14.35 1.15
CA GLU A 4 -7.69 -15.15 0.01
C GLU A 4 -7.20 -14.25 -1.13
N THR A 5 -7.94 -13.20 -1.43
CA THR A 5 -7.57 -12.23 -2.46
C THR A 5 -6.24 -11.57 -2.11
N ARG A 6 -6.09 -11.15 -0.86
CA ARG A 6 -4.88 -10.55 -0.32
C ARG A 6 -3.66 -11.47 -0.52
N LYS A 7 -3.82 -12.73 -0.17
CA LYS A 7 -2.76 -13.73 -0.33
C LYS A 7 -2.40 -13.94 -1.80
N ARG A 8 -3.40 -14.01 -2.68
CA ARG A 8 -3.17 -14.18 -4.12
C ARG A 8 -2.41 -13.00 -4.73
N VAL A 9 -2.75 -11.79 -4.34
CA VAL A 9 -2.05 -10.59 -4.80
C VAL A 9 -0.60 -10.61 -4.34
N TRP A 10 -0.39 -10.91 -3.06
CA TRP A 10 0.95 -11.01 -2.49
C TRP A 10 1.79 -12.08 -3.20
N GLU A 11 1.22 -13.25 -3.45
CA GLU A 11 1.91 -14.33 -4.17
C GLU A 11 2.22 -13.96 -5.62
N ARG A 12 1.26 -13.35 -6.33
CA ARG A 12 1.48 -12.88 -7.70
C ARG A 12 2.63 -11.88 -7.76
N ASP A 13 2.72 -11.01 -6.76
CA ASP A 13 3.75 -9.97 -6.69
C ASP A 13 5.07 -10.48 -6.10
N GLY A 14 5.16 -11.79 -5.86
CA GLY A 14 6.38 -12.42 -5.38
C GLY A 14 6.78 -12.02 -3.97
N GLY A 15 5.83 -11.57 -3.15
CA GLY A 15 6.11 -11.08 -1.80
C GLY A 15 6.85 -9.75 -1.79
N LEU A 16 6.79 -9.00 -2.89
CA LEU A 16 7.49 -7.73 -3.03
C LEU A 16 6.54 -6.55 -3.04
N CYS A 17 6.89 -5.51 -2.30
CA CYS A 17 6.26 -4.21 -2.41
C CYS A 17 6.46 -3.70 -3.84
N GLN A 18 5.36 -3.31 -4.49
CA GLN A 18 5.37 -2.92 -5.89
C GLN A 18 5.67 -1.43 -6.13
N TYR A 19 6.34 -0.79 -5.18
CA TYR A 19 6.77 0.59 -5.36
C TYR A 19 7.60 0.71 -6.64
N PRO A 20 7.22 1.61 -7.57
CA PRO A 20 7.86 1.65 -8.91
C PRO A 20 9.36 1.92 -8.93
N LEU A 21 9.86 2.66 -7.94
CA LEU A 21 11.26 3.05 -7.89
C LEU A 21 12.15 2.12 -7.06
N GLY A 22 11.58 1.05 -6.51
CA GLY A 22 12.38 0.12 -5.72
C GLY A 22 11.52 -0.94 -5.05
N LYS A 23 11.47 -2.11 -5.64
CA LYS A 23 10.75 -3.24 -5.06
C LYS A 23 11.58 -3.85 -3.93
N HIS A 24 10.90 -4.27 -2.85
CA HIS A 24 11.56 -4.90 -1.72
C HIS A 24 10.62 -5.90 -1.06
N LEU A 25 11.20 -6.83 -0.31
CA LEU A 25 10.43 -7.87 0.36
C LEU A 25 9.51 -7.29 1.42
N VAL A 26 8.30 -7.84 1.50
CA VAL A 26 7.34 -7.56 2.56
C VAL A 26 6.61 -8.86 2.89
N THR A 27 6.42 -9.13 4.19
CA THR A 27 5.71 -10.34 4.60
C THR A 27 4.22 -10.23 4.32
N LEU A 28 3.55 -11.38 4.20
CA LEU A 28 2.11 -11.40 4.01
C LEU A 28 1.39 -10.71 5.17
N GLU A 29 1.87 -10.89 6.40
CA GLU A 29 1.28 -10.30 7.59
C GLU A 29 1.40 -8.78 7.61
N GLU A 30 2.49 -8.26 7.08
CA GLU A 30 2.77 -6.82 7.13
C GLU A 30 2.34 -6.07 5.86
N CYS A 31 2.05 -6.80 4.78
CA CYS A 31 1.73 -6.16 3.52
C CYS A 31 0.37 -5.47 3.55
N HIS A 32 0.25 -4.44 2.74
CA HIS A 32 -1.01 -3.76 2.46
C HIS A 32 -1.38 -4.02 1.01
N ILE A 33 -2.66 -4.21 0.76
CA ILE A 33 -3.16 -4.35 -0.62
C ILE A 33 -3.74 -3.01 -1.03
N ASP A 34 -3.12 -2.43 -2.03
CA ASP A 34 -3.47 -1.11 -2.53
C ASP A 34 -4.38 -1.23 -3.76
N HIS A 35 -5.45 -0.43 -3.77
CA HIS A 35 -6.30 -0.27 -4.95
C HIS A 35 -5.67 0.79 -5.84
N ILE A 36 -5.20 0.40 -7.02
CA ILE A 36 -4.56 1.33 -7.96
C ILE A 36 -5.54 2.45 -8.31
N VAL A 37 -6.76 2.07 -8.68
CA VAL A 37 -7.89 3.00 -8.79
C VAL A 37 -8.75 2.80 -7.56
N SER A 38 -8.84 3.82 -6.71
CA SER A 38 -9.61 3.76 -5.47
C SER A 38 -10.97 4.42 -5.61
N GLY A 39 -11.79 4.30 -4.57
CA GLY A 39 -13.09 4.93 -4.52
C GLY A 39 -14.16 4.20 -5.34
N LYS A 40 -15.19 4.94 -5.74
CA LYS A 40 -16.35 4.35 -6.40
C LYS A 40 -16.02 3.74 -7.77
N ASN A 41 -14.91 4.17 -8.38
CA ASN A 41 -14.46 3.65 -9.67
C ASN A 41 -13.47 2.50 -9.52
N GLY A 42 -13.06 2.20 -8.29
CA GLY A 42 -12.13 1.11 -8.01
C GLY A 42 -12.85 -0.22 -7.91
N THR A 43 -12.16 -1.30 -8.28
CA THR A 43 -12.67 -2.66 -8.18
C THR A 43 -11.73 -3.51 -7.31
N ASN A 44 -12.22 -4.68 -6.91
CA ASN A 44 -11.41 -5.68 -6.22
C ASN A 44 -10.82 -6.70 -7.19
N ASP A 45 -10.83 -6.41 -8.47
CA ASP A 45 -10.21 -7.27 -9.47
C ASP A 45 -8.69 -7.27 -9.28
N MET A 46 -8.06 -8.42 -9.50
CA MET A 46 -6.62 -8.59 -9.29
C MET A 46 -5.80 -7.54 -10.04
N VAL A 47 -6.24 -7.13 -11.23
CA VAL A 47 -5.53 -6.12 -12.04
C VAL A 47 -5.52 -4.74 -11.40
N ASN A 48 -6.46 -4.49 -10.48
CA ASN A 48 -6.56 -3.21 -9.76
C ASN A 48 -5.91 -3.26 -8.38
N LEU A 49 -5.31 -4.38 -8.02
CA LEU A 49 -4.72 -4.58 -6.70
C LEU A 49 -3.22 -4.80 -6.81
N ARG A 50 -2.48 -4.28 -5.85
CA ARG A 50 -1.03 -4.52 -5.77
C ARG A 50 -0.59 -4.58 -4.32
N THR A 51 0.51 -5.29 -4.08
CA THR A 51 1.15 -5.38 -2.77
C THR A 51 2.00 -4.14 -2.53
N LEU A 52 1.81 -3.51 -1.38
CA LEU A 52 2.68 -2.42 -0.92
C LEU A 52 3.06 -2.68 0.53
N CYS A 53 4.21 -2.15 0.95
CA CYS A 53 4.54 -2.09 2.36
C CYS A 53 3.79 -0.92 3.00
N ARG A 54 3.73 -0.88 4.33
CA ARG A 54 3.02 0.18 5.05
C ARG A 54 3.55 1.57 4.68
N TYR A 55 4.87 1.72 4.62
CA TYR A 55 5.52 2.98 4.29
C TYR A 55 5.05 3.54 2.94
N HIS A 56 5.19 2.75 1.90
CA HIS A 56 4.82 3.20 0.54
C HIS A 56 3.30 3.33 0.36
N HIS A 57 2.52 2.50 1.03
CA HIS A 57 1.06 2.60 0.95
C HIS A 57 0.56 3.90 1.57
N VAL A 58 1.08 4.25 2.75
CA VAL A 58 0.69 5.48 3.45
C VAL A 58 1.09 6.73 2.67
N LEU A 59 2.25 6.69 2.00
CA LEU A 59 2.77 7.84 1.25
C LEU A 59 2.22 7.97 -0.15
N ARG A 60 1.37 7.05 -0.58
CA ARG A 60 0.71 7.19 -1.86
C ARG A 60 -0.24 8.39 -1.82
N ALA A 61 -0.23 9.19 -2.89
CA ALA A 61 -1.05 10.40 -2.98
C ALA A 61 -2.54 10.05 -3.08
N ASP A 62 -3.19 9.88 -1.93
CA ASP A 62 -4.61 9.54 -1.82
C ASP A 62 -5.18 10.19 -0.56
N LEU A 63 -6.13 11.09 -0.73
CA LEU A 63 -6.74 11.83 0.38
C LEU A 63 -7.45 10.93 1.40
N ARG A 64 -7.79 9.71 1.02
CA ARG A 64 -8.44 8.76 1.92
C ARG A 64 -7.51 8.16 2.95
N HIS A 65 -6.22 8.34 2.79
CA HIS A 65 -5.21 7.79 3.69
C HIS A 65 -4.92 8.66 4.91
N ARG A 66 -5.73 9.69 5.19
CA ARG A 66 -5.46 10.62 6.30
C ARG A 66 -5.31 9.94 7.66
N GLY A 67 -6.21 8.99 7.97
CA GLY A 67 -6.12 8.24 9.22
C GLY A 67 -4.88 7.38 9.30
N MET A 68 -4.47 6.81 8.17
CA MET A 68 -3.26 6.02 8.06
C MET A 68 -2.00 6.86 8.25
N ILE A 69 -2.03 8.10 7.75
CA ILE A 69 -0.92 9.04 7.91
C ILE A 69 -0.72 9.38 9.39
N ALA A 70 -1.79 9.72 10.08
CA ALA A 70 -1.73 10.04 11.51
C ALA A 70 -1.16 8.86 12.32
N SER A 71 -1.63 7.66 12.01
CA SER A 71 -1.18 6.44 12.66
C SER A 71 0.29 6.17 12.38
N ALA A 72 0.71 6.35 11.11
CA ALA A 72 2.10 6.12 10.71
C ALA A 72 3.06 7.13 11.33
N LEU A 73 2.63 8.37 11.47
CA LEU A 73 3.41 9.40 12.19
C LEU A 73 3.60 9.02 13.66
N ARG A 74 2.51 8.61 14.31
CA ARG A 74 2.56 8.20 15.71
C ARG A 74 3.48 6.99 15.92
N ASP A 75 3.45 6.05 14.99
CA ASP A 75 4.24 4.83 15.07
C ASP A 75 5.67 5.00 14.55
N GLY A 76 6.04 6.18 14.08
CA GLY A 76 7.38 6.45 13.58
C GLY A 76 7.69 5.81 12.23
N VAL A 77 6.67 5.39 11.48
CA VAL A 77 6.82 4.76 10.16
C VAL A 77 7.22 5.79 9.12
N ILE A 78 6.67 6.99 9.22
CA ILE A 78 6.99 8.10 8.32
C ILE A 78 7.46 9.31 9.14
N PRO A 79 8.37 10.15 8.58
CA PRO A 79 8.87 11.32 9.29
C PRO A 79 7.90 12.50 9.22
N PRO A 80 8.11 13.57 10.04
CA PRO A 80 7.28 14.77 9.98
C PRO A 80 7.24 15.44 8.62
N ASN A 81 8.29 15.31 7.83
CA ASN A 81 8.36 15.89 6.48
C ASN A 81 7.80 14.96 5.40
N TRP A 82 6.90 14.07 5.77
CA TRP A 82 6.36 13.04 4.89
C TRP A 82 5.75 13.59 3.58
N ARG A 83 5.28 14.84 3.57
CA ARG A 83 4.71 15.46 2.36
C ARG A 83 5.69 15.52 1.21
N GLU A 84 6.99 15.60 1.52
CA GLU A 84 8.05 15.60 0.51
C GLU A 84 8.30 14.19 -0.07
N LEU A 85 7.79 13.17 0.58
CA LEU A 85 8.01 11.76 0.23
C LEU A 85 6.82 11.12 -0.46
N VAL A 86 5.73 11.84 -0.62
CA VAL A 86 4.51 11.36 -1.29
C VAL A 86 4.83 11.03 -2.75
N TRP A 87 4.26 9.92 -3.23
CA TRP A 87 4.49 9.44 -4.59
C TRP A 87 3.15 9.14 -5.28
N GLU A 88 3.17 9.17 -6.62
CA GLU A 88 2.03 9.01 -7.50
C GLU A 88 1.10 10.23 -7.49
#